data_e6c245ccca9b22f67f03ae546f75fefa
#
_entry.id   e6c245ccca9b22f67f03ae546f75fefa
#
_cell.length_a   1.000
_cell.length_b   1.000
_cell.length_c   1.000
_cell.angle_alpha   90.00
_cell.angle_beta   90.00
_cell.angle_gamma   90.00
#
_symmetry.space_group_name_H-M   'P 1'
#
loop_
_entity.id
_entity.type
_entity.pdbx_description
1 polymer ?
#
loop_
_entity_poly.entity_id
_entity_poly.type
_entity_poly.pdbx_seq_one_letter_code
_entity_poly.pdbx_strand_id
1 'polypeptide(L)'
;IGQALLERVVYDEDGQLLTGSFTDYAMPRAAEGPPFAIMSRPTVATTNPLGAKGCGEAGCAGGLPSVVNALIDALKDRGVTRLDMPATPEVVWRLANGL
;
A
#
# COMPACT_ATOMS: atom_id res chain seq x y z
N ILE A 1 -2.12 -1.21 2.98
CA ILE A 1 -1.50 -2.40 2.33
C ILE A 1 -2.33 -2.83 1.13
N GLY A 2 -3.64 -3.03 1.28
CA GLY A 2 -4.52 -3.44 0.19
C GLY A 2 -4.45 -2.50 -1.01
N GLN A 3 -4.58 -1.21 -0.79
CA GLN A 3 -4.48 -0.20 -1.84
C GLN A 3 -3.10 -0.19 -2.52
N ALA A 4 -2.04 -0.51 -1.79
CA ALA A 4 -0.70 -0.58 -2.36
C ALA A 4 -0.46 -1.84 -3.19
N LEU A 5 -1.06 -2.99 -2.83
CA LEU A 5 -0.68 -4.30 -3.36
C LEU A 5 -1.77 -5.05 -4.14
N LEU A 6 -3.05 -4.81 -3.87
CA LEU A 6 -4.13 -5.69 -4.32
C LEU A 6 -5.27 -4.95 -5.02
N GLU A 7 -5.73 -3.86 -4.43
CA GLU A 7 -6.98 -3.19 -4.80
C GLU A 7 -6.85 -2.45 -6.13
N ARG A 8 -7.35 -3.06 -7.18
CA ARG A 8 -7.31 -2.51 -8.53
C ARG A 8 -8.72 -2.21 -9.03
N VAL A 9 -8.95 -0.96 -9.41
CA VAL A 9 -10.18 -0.54 -10.09
C VAL A 9 -9.96 -0.66 -11.60
N VAL A 10 -10.83 -1.39 -12.28
CA VAL A 10 -10.74 -1.63 -13.72
C VAL A 10 -12.08 -1.26 -14.39
N TYR A 11 -11.98 -0.48 -15.44
CA TYR A 11 -13.08 -0.15 -16.33
C TYR A 11 -12.86 -0.76 -17.70
N ASP A 12 -13.93 -1.09 -18.42
CA ASP A 12 -13.84 -1.46 -19.83
C ASP A 12 -13.76 -0.22 -20.75
N GLU A 13 -13.74 -0.46 -22.07
CA GLU A 13 -13.63 0.61 -23.09
C GLU A 13 -14.85 1.53 -23.12
N ASP A 14 -16.00 1.06 -22.63
CA ASP A 14 -17.26 1.82 -22.53
C ASP A 14 -17.38 2.58 -21.20
N GLY A 15 -16.40 2.45 -20.30
CA GLY A 15 -16.38 3.09 -18.98
C GLY A 15 -17.22 2.32 -17.93
N GLN A 16 -17.60 1.07 -18.20
CA GLN A 16 -18.29 0.22 -17.23
C GLN A 16 -17.29 -0.34 -16.22
N LEU A 17 -17.61 -0.21 -14.92
CA LEU A 17 -16.77 -0.75 -13.85
C LEU A 17 -16.83 -2.30 -13.87
N LEU A 18 -15.67 -2.93 -14.11
CA LEU A 18 -15.52 -4.39 -14.10
C LEU A 18 -15.29 -4.95 -12.71
N THR A 19 -14.59 -4.23 -11.83
CA THR A 19 -14.26 -4.64 -10.46
C THR A 19 -15.29 -4.10 -9.45
N GLY A 20 -16.58 -4.20 -9.76
CA GLY A 20 -17.68 -3.64 -8.97
C GLY A 20 -18.19 -4.52 -7.83
N SER A 21 -17.64 -5.71 -7.63
CA SER A 21 -18.03 -6.64 -6.57
C SER A 21 -16.80 -7.15 -5.80
N PHE A 22 -17.03 -7.71 -4.59
CA PHE A 22 -15.94 -8.35 -3.83
C PHE A 22 -15.44 -9.68 -4.44
N THR A 23 -16.08 -10.17 -5.49
CA THR A 23 -15.55 -11.27 -6.30
C THR A 23 -14.41 -10.81 -7.18
N ASP A 24 -14.51 -9.59 -7.69
CA ASP A 24 -13.59 -9.03 -8.70
C ASP A 24 -12.61 -8.03 -8.09
N TYR A 25 -13.02 -7.31 -7.04
CA TYR A 25 -12.20 -6.35 -6.31
C TYR A 25 -11.48 -7.02 -5.15
N ALA A 26 -10.16 -7.11 -5.25
CA ALA A 26 -9.32 -7.86 -4.30
C ALA A 26 -9.09 -7.10 -2.99
N MET A 27 -10.10 -7.07 -2.11
CA MET A 27 -9.92 -6.59 -0.73
C MET A 27 -8.98 -7.50 0.05
N PRO A 28 -8.01 -6.96 0.82
CA PRO A 28 -7.12 -7.76 1.65
C PRO A 28 -7.90 -8.57 2.69
N ARG A 29 -7.54 -9.82 2.86
CA ARG A 29 -8.09 -10.70 3.91
C ARG A 29 -7.10 -10.80 5.06
N ALA A 30 -7.59 -11.07 6.26
CA ALA A 30 -6.74 -11.17 7.45
C ALA A 30 -5.62 -12.23 7.31
N ALA A 31 -5.87 -13.30 6.55
CA ALA A 31 -4.88 -14.35 6.31
C ALA A 31 -3.75 -13.94 5.33
N GLU A 32 -3.93 -12.84 4.59
CA GLU A 32 -2.95 -12.33 3.64
C GLU A 32 -2.01 -11.30 4.26
N GLY A 33 -2.37 -10.80 5.44
CA GLY A 33 -1.55 -9.85 6.18
C GLY A 33 -0.36 -10.51 6.88
N PRO A 34 0.82 -9.86 6.92
CA PRO A 34 1.93 -10.33 7.73
C PRO A 34 1.62 -10.18 9.22
N PRO A 35 2.29 -10.93 10.10
CA PRO A 35 2.23 -10.64 11.53
C PRO A 35 2.82 -9.25 11.80
N PHE A 36 2.02 -8.36 12.37
CA PHE A 36 2.47 -7.00 12.68
C PHE A 36 3.19 -6.96 14.03
N ALA A 37 4.44 -6.48 14.04
CA ALA A 37 5.11 -6.06 15.26
C ALA A 37 4.69 -4.61 15.58
N ILE A 38 3.98 -4.44 16.68
CA ILE A 38 3.45 -3.13 17.08
C ILE A 38 4.33 -2.54 18.18
N MET A 39 4.82 -1.33 17.95
CA MET A 39 5.51 -0.56 19.00
C MET A 39 5.03 0.90 18.97
N SER A 40 5.05 1.54 20.13
CA SER A 40 4.73 2.94 20.28
C SER A 40 6.02 3.78 20.35
N ARG A 41 6.08 4.87 19.58
CA ARG A 41 7.14 5.90 19.65
C ARG A 41 6.49 7.27 19.78
N PRO A 42 5.95 7.62 20.93
CA PRO A 42 5.24 8.87 21.13
C PRO A 42 6.20 10.06 21.01
N THR A 43 5.74 11.07 20.27
CA THR A 43 6.35 12.39 20.24
C THR A 43 5.26 13.40 20.55
N VAL A 44 5.48 14.27 21.53
CA VAL A 44 4.48 15.25 21.97
C VAL A 44 4.44 16.46 21.03
N ALA A 45 3.24 17.03 20.84
CA ALA A 45 3.09 18.32 20.19
C ALA A 45 3.46 19.45 21.19
N THR A 46 4.15 20.46 20.72
CA THR A 46 4.52 21.63 21.54
C THR A 46 3.46 22.74 21.49
N THR A 47 2.44 22.56 20.65
CA THR A 47 1.41 23.56 20.36
C THR A 47 0.20 23.51 21.29
N ASN A 48 0.11 22.49 22.18
CA ASN A 48 -0.97 22.36 23.15
C ASN A 48 -0.47 21.71 24.45
N PRO A 49 -1.12 22.00 25.61
CA PRO A 49 -0.68 21.50 26.92
C PRO A 49 -0.74 19.98 27.08
N LEU A 50 -1.58 19.29 26.31
CA LEU A 50 -1.73 17.83 26.34
C LEU A 50 -0.68 17.11 25.49
N GLY A 51 0.05 17.85 24.65
CA GLY A 51 0.94 17.27 23.67
C GLY A 51 0.22 16.42 22.61
N ALA A 52 -1.12 16.60 22.47
CA ALA A 52 -1.96 15.79 21.61
C ALA A 52 -1.73 16.09 20.13
N LYS A 53 -1.84 15.04 19.30
CA LYS A 53 -1.78 15.10 17.83
C LYS A 53 -2.99 14.43 17.21
N GLY A 54 -3.40 14.89 16.05
CA GLY A 54 -4.34 14.16 15.21
C GLY A 54 -3.72 12.84 14.72
N CYS A 55 -4.52 11.77 14.66
CA CYS A 55 -4.08 10.46 14.18
C CYS A 55 -4.90 9.92 13.00
N GLY A 56 -5.96 10.63 12.58
CA GLY A 56 -6.88 10.16 11.54
C GLY A 56 -6.22 9.84 10.21
N GLU A 57 -5.22 10.61 9.80
CA GLU A 57 -4.50 10.41 8.53
C GLU A 57 -3.18 9.64 8.67
N ALA A 58 -2.74 9.36 9.89
CA ALA A 58 -1.41 8.79 10.12
C ALA A 58 -1.21 7.45 9.37
N GLY A 59 -2.23 6.58 9.39
CA GLY A 59 -2.21 5.31 8.68
C GLY A 59 -2.15 5.48 7.16
N CYS A 60 -2.99 6.36 6.61
CA CYS A 60 -3.04 6.62 5.17
C CYS A 60 -1.75 7.30 4.69
N ALA A 61 -1.27 8.30 5.40
CA ALA A 61 -0.06 9.03 5.04
C ALA A 61 1.22 8.17 5.13
N GLY A 62 1.27 7.24 6.09
CA GLY A 62 2.44 6.39 6.33
C GLY A 62 2.37 5.03 5.64
N GLY A 63 1.19 4.43 5.56
CA GLY A 63 1.03 3.04 5.09
C GLY A 63 1.41 2.85 3.62
N LEU A 64 0.84 3.64 2.73
CA LEU A 64 1.09 3.54 1.29
C LEU A 64 2.58 3.71 0.92
N PRO A 65 3.24 4.83 1.29
CA PRO A 65 4.63 5.03 0.94
C PRO A 65 5.57 4.01 1.60
N SER A 66 5.25 3.53 2.80
CA SER A 66 6.08 2.51 3.47
C SER A 66 6.12 1.21 2.69
N VAL A 67 4.96 0.75 2.19
CA VAL A 67 4.88 -0.48 1.39
C VAL A 67 5.61 -0.32 0.05
N VAL A 68 5.37 0.79 -0.65
CA VAL A 68 6.01 1.06 -1.96
C VAL A 68 7.53 1.19 -1.82
N ASN A 69 8.00 1.92 -0.80
CA ASN A 69 9.44 2.07 -0.56
C ASN A 69 10.10 0.74 -0.20
N ALA A 70 9.42 -0.12 0.57
CA ALA A 70 9.93 -1.45 0.90
C ALA A 70 10.05 -2.34 -0.34
N LEU A 71 9.08 -2.27 -1.28
CA LEU A 71 9.15 -3.00 -2.55
C LEU A 71 10.28 -2.51 -3.44
N ILE A 72 10.44 -1.19 -3.56
CA ILE A 72 11.55 -0.60 -4.35
C ILE A 72 12.90 -1.00 -3.75
N ASP A 73 13.05 -0.96 -2.42
CA ASP A 73 14.28 -1.40 -1.75
C ASP A 73 14.55 -2.90 -1.98
N ALA A 74 13.52 -3.74 -1.92
CA ALA A 74 13.65 -5.17 -2.18
C ALA A 74 14.02 -5.50 -3.64
N LEU A 75 13.62 -4.64 -4.58
CA LEU A 75 13.86 -4.84 -6.03
C LEU A 75 15.01 -3.99 -6.58
N LYS A 76 15.72 -3.24 -5.74
CA LYS A 76 16.81 -2.34 -6.18
C LYS A 76 17.90 -3.03 -6.97
N ASP A 77 18.28 -4.25 -6.59
CA ASP A 77 19.29 -5.04 -7.29
C ASP A 77 18.82 -5.54 -8.67
N ARG A 78 17.53 -5.39 -8.96
CA ARG A 78 16.92 -5.61 -10.28
C ARG A 78 16.79 -4.31 -11.11
N GLY A 79 17.34 -3.20 -10.61
CA GLY A 79 17.29 -1.90 -11.27
C GLY A 79 15.93 -1.19 -11.15
N VAL A 80 15.03 -1.65 -10.28
CA VAL A 80 13.73 -1.03 -10.06
C VAL A 80 13.91 0.21 -9.20
N THR A 81 13.61 1.38 -9.78
CA THR A 81 13.70 2.68 -9.08
C THR A 81 12.32 3.34 -8.93
N ARG A 82 11.31 2.81 -9.61
CA ARG A 82 9.95 3.32 -9.60
C ARG A 82 8.95 2.17 -9.67
N LEU A 83 7.83 2.35 -8.99
CA LEU A 83 6.73 1.40 -8.96
C LEU A 83 5.41 2.16 -8.80
N ASP A 84 4.44 1.85 -9.65
CA ASP A 84 3.10 2.43 -9.59
C ASP A 84 2.15 1.48 -8.81
N MET A 85 1.20 2.07 -8.07
CA MET A 85 0.18 1.31 -7.34
C MET A 85 -1.06 1.03 -8.21
N PRO A 86 -1.75 -0.08 -7.95
CA PRO A 86 -1.40 -1.15 -7.04
C PRO A 86 -0.29 -2.04 -7.60
N ALA A 87 0.73 -2.30 -6.77
CA ALA A 87 1.82 -3.22 -7.06
C ALA A 87 1.36 -4.66 -6.88
N THR A 88 0.47 -5.12 -7.74
CA THR A 88 -0.06 -6.48 -7.67
C THR A 88 1.06 -7.53 -7.79
N PRO A 89 0.84 -8.78 -7.35
CA PRO A 89 1.83 -9.85 -7.49
C PRO A 89 2.36 -9.99 -8.93
N GLU A 90 1.51 -9.79 -9.93
CA GLU A 90 1.91 -9.80 -11.34
C GLU A 90 2.86 -8.65 -11.68
N VAL A 91 2.55 -7.43 -11.23
CA VAL A 91 3.40 -6.23 -11.45
C VAL A 91 4.76 -6.43 -10.80
N VAL A 92 4.79 -6.89 -9.54
CA VAL A 92 6.04 -7.17 -8.81
C VAL A 92 6.85 -8.25 -9.53
N TRP A 93 6.20 -9.33 -9.99
CA TRP A 93 6.86 -10.40 -10.72
C TRP A 93 7.47 -9.90 -12.05
N ARG A 94 6.74 -9.11 -12.82
CA ARG A 94 7.27 -8.50 -14.07
C ARG A 94 8.49 -7.65 -13.80
N LEU A 95 8.41 -6.73 -12.84
CA LEU A 95 9.53 -5.87 -12.47
C LEU A 95 10.75 -6.67 -12.01
N ALA A 96 10.55 -7.72 -11.23
CA ALA A 96 11.62 -8.60 -10.76
C ALA A 96 12.33 -9.36 -11.91
N ASN A 97 11.65 -9.55 -13.03
CA ASN A 97 12.16 -10.24 -14.22
C ASN A 97 12.53 -9.31 -15.39
N GLY A 98 12.42 -8.01 -15.20
CA GLY A 98 12.78 -7.02 -16.23
C GLY A 98 11.81 -6.96 -17.41
N LEU A 99 10.51 -7.24 -17.17
CA LEU A 99 9.43 -7.28 -18.16
C LEU A 99 8.53 -6.05 -18.04
#